data_dd57394b9830d9196bf80b986d431e86
#
_entry.id   dd57394b9830d9196bf80b986d431e86
#
_cell.length_a   1.000
_cell.length_b   1.000
_cell.length_c   1.000
_cell.angle_alpha   90.00
_cell.angle_beta   90.00
_cell.angle_gamma   90.00
#
_symmetry.space_group_name_H-M   'P 1'
#
loop_
_entity.id
_entity.type
_entity.pdbx_description
1 polymer ?
#
loop_
_entity_poly.entity_id
_entity_poly.type
_entity_poly.pdbx_seq_one_letter_code
_entity_poly.pdbx_strand_id
1 'polypeptide(L)'
;WLRESEVLTWCEEHLKPLLEALNPRSRFSFGEDFARTGDLSCFVLLEITESLAKREVFRVELRNLPYAQQEQVMMYILTRVPALVGAAFDATGNGGYLAEAALLAFGPDIIDCVMLSPKWYGEWMPKLKAEFEDQNILVARHQTTLDDLRHVKVVNGIPQIDKGRTKDQNATAVNARRHGDFAVALCMANRASYMEGFILDESACQALPERSRAMEGGYRDDDEAYHEFDRGCW
;
A
#
# COMPACT_ATOMS: atom_id res chain seq x y z
N TRP A 1 4.43 7.79 -21.14
CA TRP A 1 3.18 7.64 -20.40
C TRP A 1 2.39 6.52 -21.05
N LEU A 2 2.08 5.46 -20.29
CA LEU A 2 1.26 4.35 -20.76
C LEU A 2 -0.19 4.81 -20.91
N ARG A 3 -0.94 4.21 -21.83
CA ARG A 3 -2.40 4.36 -21.85
C ARG A 3 -3.01 3.50 -20.72
N GLU A 4 -4.19 3.83 -20.28
CA GLU A 4 -4.93 3.07 -19.24
C GLU A 4 -5.02 1.57 -19.58
N SER A 5 -5.31 1.26 -20.85
CA SER A 5 -5.34 -0.12 -21.34
C SER A 5 -4.00 -0.84 -21.25
N GLU A 6 -2.88 -0.13 -21.36
CA GLU A 6 -1.54 -0.71 -21.28
C GLU A 6 -1.17 -1.06 -19.83
N VAL A 7 -1.60 -0.24 -18.85
CA VAL A 7 -1.44 -0.56 -17.42
C VAL A 7 -2.23 -1.81 -17.07
N LEU A 8 -3.49 -1.88 -17.51
CA LEU A 8 -4.32 -3.06 -17.26
C LEU A 8 -3.74 -4.32 -17.92
N THR A 9 -3.28 -4.22 -19.16
CA THR A 9 -2.61 -5.34 -19.85
C THR A 9 -1.41 -5.82 -19.06
N TRP A 10 -0.56 -4.88 -18.59
CA TRP A 10 0.58 -5.22 -17.76
C TRP A 10 0.17 -5.93 -16.46
N CYS A 11 -0.89 -5.46 -15.79
CA CYS A 11 -1.42 -6.11 -14.59
C CYS A 11 -1.92 -7.54 -14.89
N GLU A 12 -2.65 -7.75 -16.00
CA GLU A 12 -3.13 -9.08 -16.41
C GLU A 12 -1.98 -10.04 -16.73
N GLU A 13 -0.91 -9.54 -17.34
CA GLU A 13 0.24 -10.37 -17.71
C GLU A 13 1.15 -10.71 -16.51
N HIS A 14 1.36 -9.75 -15.59
CA HIS A 14 2.38 -9.87 -14.55
C HIS A 14 1.82 -10.08 -13.14
N LEU A 15 0.71 -9.43 -12.78
CA LEU A 15 0.16 -9.50 -11.43
C LEU A 15 -0.91 -10.59 -11.28
N LYS A 16 -1.73 -10.79 -12.30
CA LYS A 16 -2.81 -11.78 -12.25
C LYS A 16 -2.33 -13.19 -11.88
N PRO A 17 -1.29 -13.75 -12.51
CA PRO A 17 -0.82 -15.08 -12.16
C PRO A 17 -0.35 -15.19 -10.70
N LEU A 18 0.24 -14.11 -10.16
CA LEU A 18 0.69 -14.07 -8.77
C LEU A 18 -0.49 -13.98 -7.79
N LEU A 19 -1.50 -13.19 -8.14
CA LEU A 19 -2.71 -13.02 -7.32
C LEU A 19 -3.59 -14.29 -7.34
N GLU A 20 -3.72 -14.96 -8.48
CA GLU A 20 -4.45 -16.24 -8.59
C GLU A 20 -3.76 -17.39 -7.86
N ALA A 21 -2.44 -17.31 -7.66
CA ALA A 21 -1.66 -18.28 -6.91
C ALA A 21 -1.71 -18.08 -5.39
N LEU A 22 -2.36 -17.01 -4.89
CA LEU A 22 -2.50 -16.77 -3.46
C LEU A 22 -3.33 -17.87 -2.80
N ASN A 23 -2.89 -18.29 -1.60
CA ASN A 23 -3.69 -19.21 -0.81
C ASN A 23 -4.90 -18.49 -0.20
N PRO A 24 -6.15 -18.83 -0.58
CA PRO A 24 -7.34 -18.14 -0.09
C PRO A 24 -7.58 -18.29 1.43
N ARG A 25 -6.88 -19.23 2.09
CA ARG A 25 -6.96 -19.45 3.54
C ARG A 25 -5.95 -18.63 4.32
N SER A 26 -4.95 -18.05 3.64
CA SER A 26 -3.97 -17.18 4.26
C SER A 26 -4.53 -15.76 4.41
N ARG A 27 -4.03 -15.03 5.39
CA ARG A 27 -4.29 -13.60 5.55
C ARG A 27 -3.17 -12.80 4.89
N PHE A 28 -3.49 -11.59 4.47
CA PHE A 28 -2.53 -10.74 3.77
C PHE A 28 -2.52 -9.33 4.34
N SER A 29 -1.36 -8.68 4.28
CA SER A 29 -1.21 -7.26 4.56
C SER A 29 -0.45 -6.57 3.44
N PHE A 30 -0.76 -5.31 3.20
CA PHE A 30 -0.20 -4.52 2.13
C PHE A 30 0.46 -3.26 2.67
N GLY A 31 1.57 -2.86 2.07
CA GLY A 31 2.27 -1.62 2.40
C GLY A 31 2.71 -0.88 1.15
N GLU A 32 2.66 0.44 1.23
CA GLU A 32 3.02 1.32 0.13
C GLU A 32 3.93 2.43 0.61
N ASP A 33 4.97 2.71 -0.18
CA ASP A 33 5.82 3.90 -0.10
C ASP A 33 5.74 4.63 -1.45
N PHE A 34 5.28 5.88 -1.42
CA PHE A 34 4.89 6.61 -2.61
C PHE A 34 6.00 7.49 -3.17
N ALA A 35 6.20 7.41 -4.49
CA ALA A 35 6.98 8.42 -5.22
C ALA A 35 6.35 8.76 -6.57
N ARG A 36 6.53 10.00 -7.03
CA ARG A 36 6.07 10.43 -8.36
C ARG A 36 7.19 10.56 -9.37
N THR A 37 8.26 11.21 -8.98
CA THR A 37 9.37 11.56 -9.87
C THR A 37 10.70 11.36 -9.19
N GLY A 38 11.61 10.68 -9.87
CA GLY A 38 12.99 10.49 -9.42
C GLY A 38 13.19 9.36 -8.42
N ASP A 39 12.27 9.13 -7.53
CA ASP A 39 12.25 8.02 -6.58
C ASP A 39 11.31 6.89 -7.05
N LEU A 40 11.28 5.81 -6.32
CA LEU A 40 10.58 4.58 -6.66
C LEU A 40 9.36 4.44 -5.75
N SER A 41 8.13 4.35 -6.31
CA SER A 41 7.01 3.85 -5.52
C SER A 41 7.13 2.35 -5.37
N CYS A 42 6.96 1.88 -4.16
CA CYS A 42 7.07 0.47 -3.82
C CYS A 42 5.80 -0.03 -3.15
N PHE A 43 5.23 -1.10 -3.68
CA PHE A 43 4.09 -1.82 -3.11
C PHE A 43 4.58 -3.19 -2.65
N VAL A 44 4.27 -3.57 -1.42
CA VAL A 44 4.68 -4.85 -0.84
C VAL A 44 3.45 -5.59 -0.35
N LEU A 45 3.30 -6.84 -0.79
CA LEU A 45 2.28 -7.77 -0.28
C LEU A 45 2.96 -8.81 0.61
N LEU A 46 2.52 -8.90 1.86
CA LEU A 46 2.92 -9.94 2.81
C LEU A 46 1.78 -10.95 3.00
N GLU A 47 2.11 -12.22 2.97
CA GLU A 47 1.27 -13.29 3.50
C GLU A 47 1.56 -13.47 4.99
N ILE A 48 0.51 -13.62 5.79
CA ILE A 48 0.56 -13.94 7.20
C ILE A 48 0.20 -15.41 7.34
N THR A 49 1.18 -16.23 7.72
CA THR A 49 1.00 -17.68 7.85
C THR A 49 0.21 -18.02 9.13
N GLU A 50 -0.19 -19.28 9.26
CA GLU A 50 -0.87 -19.78 10.47
C GLU A 50 -0.02 -19.62 11.74
N SER A 51 1.32 -19.65 11.61
CA SER A 51 2.24 -19.40 12.73
C SER A 51 2.47 -17.91 13.00
N LEU A 52 1.75 -17.01 12.33
CA LEU A 52 1.88 -15.56 12.35
C LEU A 52 3.21 -15.03 11.77
N ALA A 53 4.03 -15.90 11.19
CA ALA A 53 5.19 -15.48 10.42
C ALA A 53 4.71 -14.81 9.11
N LYS A 54 5.47 -13.84 8.65
CA LYS A 54 5.16 -13.03 7.47
C LYS A 54 6.08 -13.43 6.31
N ARG A 55 5.56 -13.47 5.12
CA ARG A 55 6.35 -13.79 3.93
C ARG A 55 6.03 -12.79 2.81
N GLU A 56 7.05 -12.18 2.26
CA GLU A 56 6.89 -11.40 1.03
C GLU A 56 6.38 -12.31 -0.09
N VAL A 57 5.20 -12.00 -0.61
CA VAL A 57 4.62 -12.70 -1.76
C VAL A 57 5.20 -12.11 -3.04
N PHE A 58 5.09 -10.80 -3.16
CA PHE A 58 5.70 -10.02 -4.22
C PHE A 58 5.85 -8.56 -3.79
N ARG A 59 6.65 -7.84 -4.57
CA ARG A 59 6.68 -6.38 -4.59
C ARG A 59 6.47 -5.86 -6.00
N VAL A 60 5.89 -4.68 -6.09
CA VAL A 60 5.78 -3.91 -7.34
C VAL A 60 6.55 -2.62 -7.17
N GLU A 61 7.48 -2.38 -8.05
CA GLU A 61 8.31 -1.17 -8.06
C GLU A 61 7.94 -0.34 -9.28
N LEU A 62 7.40 0.86 -9.04
CA LEU A 62 6.90 1.77 -10.07
C LEU A 62 7.78 3.01 -10.11
N ARG A 63 8.26 3.37 -11.31
CA ARG A 63 9.12 4.53 -11.49
C ARG A 63 8.54 5.50 -12.51
N ASN A 64 8.44 6.77 -12.12
CA ASN A 64 7.95 7.86 -12.98
C ASN A 64 6.55 7.59 -13.56
N LEU A 65 5.71 6.87 -12.82
CA LEU A 65 4.35 6.56 -13.24
C LEU A 65 3.38 7.64 -12.72
N PRO A 66 2.42 8.14 -13.53
CA PRO A 66 1.40 9.07 -13.07
C PRO A 66 0.53 8.48 -11.94
N TYR A 67 -0.01 9.33 -11.09
CA TYR A 67 -0.87 8.94 -9.96
C TYR A 67 -2.00 7.99 -10.36
N ALA A 68 -2.77 8.36 -11.39
CA ALA A 68 -3.89 7.54 -11.83
C ALA A 68 -3.47 6.14 -12.30
N GLN A 69 -2.26 6.00 -12.84
CA GLN A 69 -1.73 4.69 -13.25
C GLN A 69 -1.23 3.88 -12.05
N GLN A 70 -0.63 4.54 -11.06
CA GLN A 70 -0.26 3.88 -9.79
C GLN A 70 -1.51 3.42 -9.05
N GLU A 71 -2.56 4.25 -9.02
CA GLU A 71 -3.88 3.91 -8.47
C GLU A 71 -4.49 2.69 -9.15
N GLN A 72 -4.43 2.60 -10.48
CA GLN A 72 -4.90 1.43 -11.22
C GLN A 72 -4.18 0.15 -10.80
N VAL A 73 -2.84 0.19 -10.67
CA VAL A 73 -2.06 -0.97 -10.20
C VAL A 73 -2.44 -1.33 -8.77
N MET A 74 -2.52 -0.34 -7.89
CA MET A 74 -2.92 -0.52 -6.50
C MET A 74 -4.31 -1.15 -6.39
N MET A 75 -5.31 -0.59 -7.05
CA MET A 75 -6.69 -1.09 -7.04
C MET A 75 -6.78 -2.50 -7.65
N TYR A 76 -6.00 -2.77 -8.71
CA TYR A 76 -5.92 -4.10 -9.30
C TYR A 76 -5.45 -5.15 -8.29
N ILE A 77 -4.46 -4.82 -7.46
CA ILE A 77 -3.95 -5.69 -6.40
C ILE A 77 -5.00 -5.84 -5.28
N LEU A 78 -5.39 -4.72 -4.65
CA LEU A 78 -6.19 -4.74 -3.43
C LEU A 78 -7.58 -5.39 -3.62
N THR A 79 -8.18 -5.25 -4.80
CA THR A 79 -9.48 -5.87 -5.11
C THR A 79 -9.41 -7.38 -5.34
N ARG A 80 -8.20 -7.94 -5.50
CA ARG A 80 -7.98 -9.36 -5.83
C ARG A 80 -7.25 -10.13 -4.72
N VAL A 81 -6.73 -9.44 -3.70
CA VAL A 81 -6.10 -10.10 -2.56
C VAL A 81 -7.18 -10.69 -1.66
N PRO A 82 -7.21 -12.02 -1.45
CA PRO A 82 -8.15 -12.62 -0.52
C PRO A 82 -7.76 -12.27 0.92
N ALA A 83 -8.74 -12.15 1.82
CA ALA A 83 -8.53 -11.95 3.27
C ALA A 83 -7.45 -10.89 3.61
N LEU A 84 -7.54 -9.72 2.98
CA LEU A 84 -6.69 -8.57 3.29
C LEU A 84 -7.05 -8.06 4.68
N VAL A 85 -6.14 -8.17 5.65
CA VAL A 85 -6.36 -7.74 7.03
C VAL A 85 -6.06 -6.26 7.25
N GLY A 86 -5.25 -5.67 6.38
CA GLY A 86 -4.92 -4.26 6.45
C GLY A 86 -3.99 -3.84 5.33
N ALA A 87 -4.02 -2.55 5.01
CA ALA A 87 -3.12 -1.91 4.08
C ALA A 87 -2.71 -0.54 4.62
N ALA A 88 -1.40 -0.28 4.69
CA ALA A 88 -0.86 0.98 5.17
C ALA A 88 -0.19 1.74 4.03
N PHE A 89 -0.50 3.01 3.93
CA PHE A 89 -0.09 3.90 2.86
C PHE A 89 0.66 5.11 3.39
N ASP A 90 1.74 5.50 2.72
CA ASP A 90 2.34 6.80 2.97
C ASP A 90 1.39 7.92 2.53
N ALA A 91 0.80 8.61 3.51
CA ALA A 91 -0.07 9.76 3.27
C ALA A 91 0.69 11.10 3.35
N THR A 92 2.03 11.08 3.42
CA THR A 92 2.84 12.28 3.53
C THR A 92 2.88 13.02 2.19
N GLY A 93 2.49 14.28 2.19
CA GLY A 93 2.53 15.12 0.99
C GLY A 93 1.71 14.55 -0.17
N ASN A 94 2.37 14.26 -1.28
CA ASN A 94 1.69 13.76 -2.48
C ASN A 94 1.20 12.29 -2.37
N GLY A 95 1.70 11.52 -1.40
CA GLY A 95 1.25 10.16 -1.12
C GLY A 95 -0.22 10.10 -0.67
N GLY A 96 -0.72 11.22 -0.09
CA GLY A 96 -2.11 11.36 0.33
C GLY A 96 -3.14 11.01 -0.76
N TYR A 97 -2.80 11.18 -2.04
CA TYR A 97 -3.72 10.83 -3.14
C TYR A 97 -4.05 9.33 -3.19
N LEU A 98 -3.04 8.45 -3.14
CA LEU A 98 -3.27 7.01 -3.17
C LEU A 98 -3.88 6.51 -1.87
N ALA A 99 -3.42 7.05 -0.75
CA ALA A 99 -3.98 6.75 0.58
C ALA A 99 -5.47 7.09 0.65
N GLU A 100 -5.88 8.28 0.16
CA GLU A 100 -7.28 8.70 0.12
C GLU A 100 -8.11 7.83 -0.82
N ALA A 101 -7.61 7.53 -2.03
CA ALA A 101 -8.31 6.67 -2.98
C ALA A 101 -8.54 5.26 -2.38
N ALA A 102 -7.54 4.69 -1.71
CA ALA A 102 -7.68 3.40 -1.02
C ALA A 102 -8.68 3.50 0.15
N LEU A 103 -8.60 4.55 0.96
CA LEU A 103 -9.49 4.77 2.10
C LEU A 103 -10.96 4.87 1.67
N LEU A 104 -11.24 5.60 0.59
CA LEU A 104 -12.59 5.73 0.03
C LEU A 104 -13.13 4.41 -0.52
N ALA A 105 -12.24 3.57 -1.09
CA ALA A 105 -12.64 2.29 -1.68
C ALA A 105 -12.86 1.17 -0.65
N PHE A 106 -12.02 1.09 0.39
CA PHE A 106 -11.97 -0.05 1.32
C PHE A 106 -12.32 0.30 2.76
N GLY A 107 -12.38 1.58 3.10
CA GLY A 107 -12.75 2.04 4.45
C GLY A 107 -11.60 2.02 5.47
N PRO A 108 -11.82 2.68 6.64
CA PRO A 108 -10.79 2.89 7.66
C PRO A 108 -10.44 1.61 8.45
N ASP A 109 -11.27 0.58 8.40
CA ASP A 109 -10.99 -0.70 9.08
C ASP A 109 -9.90 -1.49 8.35
N ILE A 110 -9.71 -1.24 7.05
CA ILE A 110 -8.71 -1.90 6.20
C ILE A 110 -7.55 -0.97 5.86
N ILE A 111 -7.80 0.34 5.72
CA ILE A 111 -6.82 1.29 5.23
C ILE A 111 -6.30 2.18 6.37
N ASP A 112 -4.99 2.22 6.52
CA ASP A 112 -4.27 3.10 7.43
C ASP A 112 -3.47 4.13 6.63
N CYS A 113 -3.89 5.40 6.73
CA CYS A 113 -3.21 6.53 6.10
C CYS A 113 -2.12 7.05 7.06
N VAL A 114 -0.88 6.71 6.79
CA VAL A 114 0.26 6.96 7.67
C VAL A 114 0.94 8.29 7.32
N MET A 115 1.09 9.16 8.31
CA MET A 115 1.96 10.33 8.21
C MET A 115 3.36 9.95 8.69
N LEU A 116 4.29 9.77 7.75
CA LEU A 116 5.68 9.45 8.06
C LEU A 116 6.33 10.58 8.89
N SER A 117 6.85 10.21 10.04
CA SER A 117 7.46 11.14 11.00
C SER A 117 8.57 10.43 11.79
N PRO A 118 9.49 11.18 12.42
CA PRO A 118 10.48 10.57 13.31
C PRO A 118 9.86 9.70 14.41
N LYS A 119 8.69 10.08 14.92
CA LYS A 119 7.94 9.28 15.90
C LYS A 119 7.49 7.95 15.29
N TRP A 120 6.95 7.97 14.08
CA TRP A 120 6.52 6.77 13.37
C TRP A 120 7.70 5.83 13.10
N TYR A 121 8.81 6.35 12.58
CA TYR A 121 10.02 5.56 12.35
C TYR A 121 10.57 4.97 13.64
N GLY A 122 10.58 5.75 14.73
CA GLY A 122 11.03 5.29 16.06
C GLY A 122 10.16 4.19 16.65
N GLU A 123 8.90 4.12 16.28
CA GLU A 123 7.97 3.10 16.72
C GLU A 123 8.01 1.83 15.86
N TRP A 124 8.00 1.97 14.52
CA TRP A 124 7.73 0.85 13.61
C TRP A 124 8.98 0.19 13.03
N MET A 125 10.06 0.93 12.79
CA MET A 125 11.30 0.32 12.31
C MET A 125 11.95 -0.65 13.31
N PRO A 126 11.94 -0.39 14.65
CA PRO A 126 12.40 -1.38 15.62
C PRO A 126 11.55 -2.65 15.64
N LYS A 127 10.22 -2.53 15.44
CA LYS A 127 9.33 -3.69 15.33
C LYS A 127 9.66 -4.54 14.10
N LEU A 128 9.85 -3.88 12.93
CA LEU A 128 10.29 -4.59 11.74
C LEU A 128 11.65 -5.27 11.94
N LYS A 129 12.60 -4.60 12.62
CA LYS A 129 13.91 -5.20 12.95
C LYS A 129 13.74 -6.44 13.81
N ALA A 130 12.89 -6.39 14.84
CA ALA A 130 12.60 -7.53 15.71
C ALA A 130 12.02 -8.72 14.91
N GLU A 131 11.12 -8.47 13.95
CA GLU A 131 10.61 -9.53 13.08
C GLU A 131 11.71 -10.26 12.28
N PHE A 132 12.75 -9.53 11.85
CA PHE A 132 13.92 -10.15 11.21
C PHE A 132 14.78 -10.92 12.20
N GLU A 133 15.04 -10.37 13.40
CA GLU A 133 15.84 -11.01 14.45
C GLU A 133 15.20 -12.30 14.95
N ASP A 134 13.87 -12.29 15.08
CA ASP A 134 13.07 -13.44 15.51
C ASP A 134 12.75 -14.42 14.36
N GLN A 135 13.22 -14.13 13.13
CA GLN A 135 12.95 -14.91 11.92
C GLN A 135 11.46 -15.05 11.59
N ASN A 136 10.66 -14.08 12.00
CA ASN A 136 9.21 -14.02 11.77
C ASN A 136 8.85 -13.33 10.45
N ILE A 137 9.82 -12.78 9.72
CA ILE A 137 9.61 -12.18 8.40
C ILE A 137 10.61 -12.72 7.39
N LEU A 138 10.10 -13.15 6.24
CA LEU A 138 10.89 -13.64 5.12
C LEU A 138 10.69 -12.72 3.91
N VAL A 139 11.78 -12.25 3.34
CA VAL A 139 11.77 -11.40 2.14
C VAL A 139 12.64 -12.00 1.04
N ALA A 140 12.39 -11.60 -0.20
CA ALA A 140 13.16 -12.07 -1.34
C ALA A 140 14.64 -11.73 -1.18
N ARG A 141 15.51 -12.73 -1.39
CA ARG A 141 16.97 -12.55 -1.36
C ARG A 141 17.44 -11.90 -2.66
N HIS A 142 17.48 -10.58 -2.66
CA HIS A 142 17.93 -9.81 -3.79
C HIS A 142 18.86 -8.67 -3.34
N GLN A 143 19.77 -8.22 -4.21
CA GLN A 143 20.72 -7.16 -3.86
C GLN A 143 19.99 -5.84 -3.53
N THR A 144 18.96 -5.49 -4.31
CA THR A 144 18.16 -4.28 -4.05
C THR A 144 17.43 -4.32 -2.71
N THR A 145 16.99 -5.51 -2.25
CA THR A 145 16.41 -5.69 -0.92
C THR A 145 17.41 -5.31 0.17
N LEU A 146 18.64 -5.81 0.05
CA LEU A 146 19.70 -5.50 1.00
C LEU A 146 20.10 -4.03 0.98
N ASP A 147 20.16 -3.44 -0.22
CA ASP A 147 20.55 -2.04 -0.39
C ASP A 147 19.50 -1.13 0.24
N ASP A 148 18.20 -1.37 0.03
CA ASP A 148 17.13 -0.58 0.63
C ASP A 148 17.07 -0.74 2.15
N LEU A 149 17.19 -1.96 2.68
CA LEU A 149 17.23 -2.19 4.12
C LEU A 149 18.44 -1.51 4.78
N ARG A 150 19.60 -1.40 4.10
CA ARG A 150 20.79 -0.70 4.58
C ARG A 150 20.63 0.82 4.60
N HIS A 151 19.64 1.39 3.92
CA HIS A 151 19.31 2.80 4.03
C HIS A 151 18.65 3.17 5.36
N VAL A 152 18.14 2.20 6.11
CA VAL A 152 17.66 2.43 7.47
C VAL A 152 18.86 2.68 8.38
N LYS A 153 19.02 3.90 8.86
CA LYS A 153 20.11 4.35 9.75
C LYS A 153 19.55 4.89 11.05
N VAL A 154 20.30 4.73 12.13
CA VAL A 154 19.97 5.38 13.40
C VAL A 154 20.60 6.77 13.42
N VAL A 155 19.75 7.80 13.42
CA VAL A 155 20.17 9.21 13.51
C VAL A 155 19.56 9.80 14.78
N ASN A 156 20.40 10.31 15.68
CA ASN A 156 19.96 10.82 16.99
C ASN A 156 19.10 9.83 17.80
N GLY A 157 19.41 8.53 17.72
CA GLY A 157 18.69 7.48 18.43
C GLY A 157 17.39 7.01 17.75
N ILE A 158 17.02 7.59 16.63
CA ILE A 158 15.79 7.26 15.89
C ILE A 158 16.19 6.58 14.57
N PRO A 159 15.70 5.36 14.28
CA PRO A 159 15.80 4.78 12.94
C PRO A 159 15.06 5.64 11.94
N GLN A 160 15.68 5.92 10.82
CA GLN A 160 15.07 6.67 9.71
C GLN A 160 15.80 6.36 8.41
N ILE A 161 15.22 6.73 7.29
CA ILE A 161 15.86 6.54 6.00
C ILE A 161 16.99 7.56 5.84
N ASP A 162 18.18 7.06 5.48
CA ASP A 162 19.33 7.90 5.16
C ASP A 162 19.01 8.75 3.91
N LYS A 163 19.43 10.00 3.92
CA LYS A 163 19.27 10.92 2.78
C LYS A 163 20.16 10.56 1.58
N GLY A 164 21.06 9.59 1.75
CA GLY A 164 21.87 9.04 0.67
C GLY A 164 21.01 8.29 -0.34
N ARG A 165 21.49 8.24 -1.59
CA ARG A 165 20.84 7.48 -2.66
C ARG A 165 21.85 6.51 -3.27
N THR A 166 21.47 5.23 -3.41
CA THR A 166 22.26 4.24 -4.13
C THR A 166 21.81 4.16 -5.59
N LYS A 167 22.74 3.76 -6.46
CA LYS A 167 22.42 3.50 -7.88
C LYS A 167 21.55 2.25 -7.98
N ASP A 168 20.42 2.36 -8.65
CA ASP A 168 19.59 1.20 -8.96
C ASP A 168 20.22 0.35 -10.06
N GLN A 169 20.70 -0.84 -9.69
CA GLN A 169 21.40 -1.74 -10.63
C GLN A 169 20.44 -2.43 -11.60
N ASN A 170 19.15 -2.48 -11.28
CA ASN A 170 18.12 -3.14 -12.09
C ASN A 170 17.39 -2.20 -13.04
N ALA A 171 17.58 -0.89 -12.90
CA ALA A 171 16.91 0.06 -13.76
C ALA A 171 17.61 0.22 -15.11
N THR A 172 16.84 0.22 -16.17
CA THR A 172 17.30 0.54 -17.53
C THR A 172 17.72 2.01 -17.71
N ALA A 173 17.29 2.90 -16.82
CA ALA A 173 17.63 4.32 -16.83
C ALA A 173 19.03 4.57 -16.24
N VAL A 174 19.88 5.28 -16.94
CA VAL A 174 21.31 5.51 -16.64
C VAL A 174 21.57 6.17 -15.27
N ASN A 175 20.60 6.83 -14.66
CA ASN A 175 20.72 7.54 -13.38
C ASN A 175 19.64 7.15 -12.34
N ALA A 176 19.01 5.99 -12.49
CA ALA A 176 18.02 5.53 -11.54
C ALA A 176 18.66 5.29 -10.17
N ARG A 177 18.06 5.81 -9.13
CA ARG A 177 18.52 5.71 -7.74
C ARG A 177 17.45 5.07 -6.87
N ARG A 178 17.89 4.45 -5.79
CA ARG A 178 17.05 3.88 -4.71
C ARG A 178 17.30 4.67 -3.43
N HIS A 179 16.28 4.74 -2.60
CA HIS A 179 16.31 5.55 -1.37
C HIS A 179 15.70 4.81 -0.17
N GLY A 180 15.71 3.48 -0.18
CA GLY A 180 15.12 2.69 0.90
C GLY A 180 13.61 2.50 0.77
N ASP A 181 13.07 2.75 -0.41
CA ASP A 181 11.64 2.69 -0.73
C ASP A 181 11.02 1.34 -0.31
N PHE A 182 11.72 0.24 -0.61
CA PHE A 182 11.27 -1.09 -0.17
C PHE A 182 11.24 -1.23 1.36
N ALA A 183 12.21 -0.67 2.08
CA ALA A 183 12.25 -0.78 3.54
C ALA A 183 11.07 -0.06 4.20
N VAL A 184 10.65 1.08 3.65
CA VAL A 184 9.47 1.81 4.10
C VAL A 184 8.20 1.04 3.77
N ALA A 185 8.02 0.61 2.52
CA ALA A 185 6.85 -0.17 2.09
C ALA A 185 6.73 -1.49 2.88
N LEU A 186 7.84 -2.19 3.15
CA LEU A 186 7.86 -3.38 3.99
C LEU A 186 7.45 -3.07 5.44
N CYS A 187 7.93 -1.95 5.99
CA CYS A 187 7.54 -1.52 7.34
C CYS A 187 6.05 -1.17 7.40
N MET A 188 5.50 -0.56 6.36
CA MET A 188 4.07 -0.31 6.21
C MET A 188 3.27 -1.62 6.15
N ALA A 189 3.69 -2.59 5.31
CA ALA A 189 3.04 -3.89 5.23
C ALA A 189 3.11 -4.66 6.57
N ASN A 190 4.25 -4.57 7.27
CA ASN A 190 4.40 -5.14 8.61
C ASN A 190 3.45 -4.45 9.61
N ARG A 191 3.31 -3.11 9.58
CA ARG A 191 2.35 -2.39 10.39
C ARG A 191 0.92 -2.84 10.09
N ALA A 192 0.54 -2.92 8.82
CA ALA A 192 -0.78 -3.35 8.38
C ALA A 192 -1.13 -4.78 8.84
N SER A 193 -0.14 -5.65 9.04
CA SER A 193 -0.36 -7.01 9.53
C SER A 193 -0.89 -7.08 10.98
N TYR A 194 -0.79 -6.00 11.74
CA TYR A 194 -1.36 -5.88 13.09
C TYR A 194 -2.76 -5.28 13.11
N MET A 195 -3.31 -4.90 11.97
CA MET A 195 -4.70 -4.47 11.86
C MET A 195 -5.61 -5.70 11.98
N GLU A 196 -6.75 -5.54 12.64
CA GLU A 196 -7.67 -6.66 12.85
C GLU A 196 -8.52 -6.96 11.61
N GLY A 197 -8.58 -6.03 10.65
CA GLY A 197 -9.30 -6.13 9.39
C GLY A 197 -10.72 -6.70 9.50
N PHE A 198 -11.63 -6.27 8.68
CA PHE A 198 -12.95 -6.90 8.62
C PHE A 198 -12.84 -8.14 7.74
N ILE A 199 -12.67 -9.32 8.34
CA ILE A 199 -12.83 -10.59 7.62
C ILE A 199 -14.33 -10.73 7.37
N LEU A 200 -14.74 -10.44 6.13
CA LEU A 200 -16.07 -10.81 5.66
C LEU A 200 -16.14 -12.35 5.69
N ASP A 201 -16.75 -12.89 6.70
CA ASP A 201 -17.22 -14.27 6.66
C ASP A 201 -18.23 -14.35 5.50
N GLU A 202 -18.05 -15.32 4.59
CA GLU A 202 -18.98 -15.51 3.47
C GLU A 202 -20.45 -15.61 3.93
N SER A 203 -20.68 -16.03 5.18
CA SER A 203 -22.01 -16.04 5.80
C SER A 203 -22.55 -14.63 6.08
N ALA A 204 -21.71 -13.63 6.29
CA ALA A 204 -22.12 -12.24 6.48
C ALA A 204 -22.51 -11.56 5.17
N CYS A 205 -21.96 -11.99 4.04
CA CYS A 205 -22.33 -11.46 2.71
C CYS A 205 -23.76 -11.83 2.29
N GLN A 206 -24.35 -12.88 2.87
CA GLN A 206 -25.75 -13.26 2.61
C GLN A 206 -26.77 -12.40 3.36
N ALA A 207 -26.33 -11.58 4.30
CA ALA A 207 -27.19 -10.74 5.14
C ALA A 207 -27.31 -9.28 4.67
N LEU A 208 -26.65 -8.89 3.58
CA LEU A 208 -26.86 -7.55 3.00
C LEU A 208 -28.18 -7.56 2.24
N PRO A 209 -29.19 -6.75 2.66
CA PRO A 209 -30.42 -6.64 1.90
C PRO A 209 -30.09 -6.14 0.50
N GLU A 210 -30.64 -6.80 -0.53
CA GLU A 210 -30.64 -6.26 -1.90
C GLU A 210 -31.02 -4.80 -1.80
N ARG A 211 -30.13 -3.91 -2.23
CA ARG A 211 -30.48 -2.50 -2.41
C ARG A 211 -31.63 -2.50 -3.41
N SER A 212 -32.84 -2.33 -2.87
CA SER A 212 -34.04 -2.15 -3.66
C SER A 212 -33.74 -1.11 -4.75
N ARG A 213 -33.94 -1.49 -6.01
CA ARG A 213 -34.03 -0.60 -7.17
C ARG A 213 -35.22 0.36 -6.97
N ALA A 214 -35.03 1.34 -6.12
CA ALA A 214 -36.00 2.39 -5.88
C ALA A 214 -35.31 3.75 -5.83
N MET A 215 -34.68 4.12 -6.92
CA MET A 215 -34.41 5.51 -7.28
C MET A 215 -34.43 5.68 -8.80
N GLU A 216 -35.51 5.22 -9.44
CA GLU A 216 -36.02 5.84 -10.65
C GLU A 216 -37.13 6.78 -10.19
N GLY A 217 -36.88 8.07 -10.24
CA GLY A 217 -37.99 9.04 -10.09
C GLY A 217 -37.56 10.36 -9.45
N GLY A 218 -37.34 11.36 -10.28
CA GLY A 218 -37.62 12.73 -9.92
C GLY A 218 -36.41 13.62 -9.64
N TYR A 219 -35.79 14.11 -10.70
CA TYR A 219 -35.18 15.44 -10.67
C TYR A 219 -36.26 16.44 -10.27
N ARG A 220 -36.15 17.03 -9.10
CA ARG A 220 -36.78 18.28 -8.75
C ARG A 220 -35.68 19.32 -8.66
N ASP A 221 -35.74 20.30 -9.55
CA ASP A 221 -35.08 21.58 -9.44
C ASP A 221 -35.58 22.26 -8.15
N ASP A 222 -34.75 22.34 -7.13
CA ASP A 222 -34.88 23.31 -6.06
C ASP A 222 -33.53 24.00 -5.93
N ASP A 223 -33.40 25.08 -6.70
CA ASP A 223 -32.38 26.12 -6.58
C ASP A 223 -32.58 26.88 -5.26
N GLU A 224 -32.20 26.35 -4.12
CA GLU A 224 -32.05 27.12 -2.86
C GLU A 224 -31.38 26.32 -1.76
N ALA A 225 -30.07 26.02 -1.87
CA ALA A 225 -29.25 25.57 -0.72
C ALA A 225 -27.73 25.72 -0.95
N TYR A 226 -27.31 26.82 -1.58
CA TYR A 226 -25.89 27.20 -1.66
C TYR A 226 -25.57 28.44 -0.85
N HIS A 227 -25.88 28.44 0.45
CA HIS A 227 -25.37 29.42 1.38
C HIS A 227 -25.35 28.84 2.78
N GLU A 228 -24.35 27.99 3.10
CA GLU A 228 -23.89 27.78 4.49
C GLU A 228 -22.76 26.74 4.61
N PHE A 229 -21.68 26.90 3.85
CA PHE A 229 -20.42 26.24 4.14
C PHE A 229 -19.24 27.21 3.95
N ASP A 230 -19.33 28.32 4.69
CA ASP A 230 -18.19 29.21 4.83
C ASP A 230 -18.05 29.57 6.33
N ARG A 231 -17.39 28.68 7.10
CA ARG A 231 -16.70 28.98 8.38
C ARG A 231 -16.12 27.70 8.99
N GLY A 232 -14.83 27.53 8.77
CA GLY A 232 -13.95 27.07 9.83
C GLY A 232 -13.73 25.58 9.98
N CYS A 233 -12.69 25.06 9.35
CA CYS A 233 -11.80 24.11 9.98
C CYS A 233 -10.40 24.35 9.43
N TRP A 234 -9.57 24.99 10.26
CA TRP A 234 -8.12 24.98 10.15
C TRP A 234 -7.58 23.73 10.84
#